data_8f28ed4a8c3c2931c1d39305df0a7751
#
_entry.id   8f28ed4a8c3c2931c1d39305df0a7751
#
_cell.length_a   1.000
_cell.length_b   1.000
_cell.length_c   1.000
_cell.angle_alpha   90.00
_cell.angle_beta   90.00
_cell.angle_gamma   90.00
#
_symmetry.space_group_name_H-M   'P 1'
#
loop_
_entity.id
_entity.type
_entity.pdbx_description
1 polymer ?
#
loop_
_entity_poly.entity_id
_entity_poly.type
_entity_poly.pdbx_seq_one_letter_code
_entity_poly.pdbx_strand_id
1 'polypeptide(L)'
;PRLVAVGNAGAARDARLLLAHAMQIAADRLTLHLPDPMTDAALVRFEAAVTARLLHQPVAQIIGQRLFWGRSFQVTRDTLDPRPETEILVEAALQRPFARVLDMGTGSGCILLSLLVDMPMALGIGSDVSEAALAVAASNAARLGVQARAGFVASDWFARIDGRFDLIVSNPPYISAEEMAGLSRDVLDWEPHGALTPGG
;
A
#
# COMPACT_ATOMS: atom_id res chain seq x y z
N PRO A 1 -8.96 17.40 -17.85
CA PRO A 1 -9.26 18.79 -17.44
C PRO A 1 -9.73 18.90 -16.00
N ARG A 2 -10.71 18.07 -15.54
CA ARG A 2 -11.30 18.16 -14.18
C ARG A 2 -10.26 17.99 -13.08
N LEU A 3 -9.36 16.97 -13.17
CA LEU A 3 -8.29 16.74 -12.20
C LEU A 3 -7.24 17.86 -12.20
N VAL A 4 -6.94 18.44 -13.35
CA VAL A 4 -6.04 19.60 -13.46
C VAL A 4 -6.63 20.81 -12.76
N ALA A 5 -7.95 21.04 -12.90
CA ALA A 5 -8.62 22.17 -12.31
C ALA A 5 -8.57 22.20 -10.78
N VAL A 6 -8.38 21.05 -10.11
CA VAL A 6 -8.22 20.94 -8.65
C VAL A 6 -6.74 20.89 -8.21
N GLY A 7 -5.81 21.27 -9.11
CA GLY A 7 -4.38 21.35 -8.78
C GLY A 7 -3.65 20.01 -8.72
N ASN A 8 -4.22 18.93 -9.28
CA ASN A 8 -3.55 17.63 -9.29
C ASN A 8 -2.36 17.63 -10.27
N ALA A 9 -1.15 17.69 -9.76
CA ALA A 9 0.09 17.68 -10.56
C ALA A 9 0.26 16.36 -11.37
N GLY A 10 -0.28 15.25 -10.86
CA GLY A 10 -0.26 13.93 -11.52
C GLY A 10 -1.49 13.62 -12.38
N ALA A 11 -2.33 14.60 -12.70
CA ALA A 11 -3.65 14.43 -13.32
C ALA A 11 -3.66 13.51 -14.55
N ALA A 12 -2.67 13.60 -15.42
CA ALA A 12 -2.58 12.76 -16.62
C ALA A 12 -2.33 11.28 -16.28
N ARG A 13 -1.42 11.03 -15.33
CA ARG A 13 -1.13 9.68 -14.82
C ARG A 13 -2.34 9.09 -14.10
N ASP A 14 -2.94 9.87 -13.20
CA ASP A 14 -4.11 9.45 -12.44
C ASP A 14 -5.27 9.10 -13.37
N ALA A 15 -5.57 9.96 -14.34
CA ALA A 15 -6.64 9.70 -15.32
C ALA A 15 -6.41 8.39 -16.09
N ARG A 16 -5.17 8.07 -16.48
CA ARG A 16 -4.84 6.83 -17.18
C ARG A 16 -5.04 5.60 -16.28
N LEU A 17 -4.62 5.65 -15.01
CA LEU A 17 -4.80 4.56 -14.06
C LEU A 17 -6.28 4.32 -13.76
N LEU A 18 -7.05 5.39 -13.53
CA LEU A 18 -8.50 5.31 -13.29
C LEU A 18 -9.26 4.80 -14.52
N LEU A 19 -8.84 5.19 -15.73
CA LEU A 19 -9.43 4.69 -16.96
C LEU A 19 -9.17 3.19 -17.16
N ALA A 20 -7.92 2.75 -16.97
CA ALA A 20 -7.58 1.34 -17.06
C ALA A 20 -8.37 0.50 -16.05
N HIS A 21 -8.49 0.99 -14.80
CA HIS A 21 -9.30 0.36 -13.77
C HIS A 21 -10.78 0.28 -14.16
N ALA A 22 -11.35 1.35 -14.68
CA ALA A 22 -12.73 1.40 -15.12
C ALA A 22 -13.03 0.44 -16.29
N MET A 23 -12.08 0.29 -17.21
CA MET A 23 -12.15 -0.65 -18.33
C MET A 23 -11.81 -2.09 -17.93
N GLN A 24 -11.34 -2.33 -16.69
CA GLN A 24 -10.90 -3.63 -16.17
C GLN A 24 -9.77 -4.25 -16.99
N ILE A 25 -8.83 -3.42 -17.43
CA ILE A 25 -7.62 -3.82 -18.17
C ILE A 25 -6.36 -3.45 -17.37
N ALA A 26 -5.25 -4.11 -17.68
CA ALA A 26 -3.97 -3.76 -17.10
C ALA A 26 -3.52 -2.37 -17.58
N ALA A 27 -2.96 -1.57 -16.65
CA ALA A 27 -2.62 -0.16 -16.93
C ALA A 27 -1.58 0.00 -18.03
N ASP A 28 -0.66 -0.94 -18.17
CA ASP A 28 0.36 -1.01 -19.23
C ASP A 28 -0.25 -1.29 -20.61
N ARG A 29 -1.42 -1.93 -20.66
CA ARG A 29 -2.15 -2.21 -21.90
C ARG A 29 -3.11 -1.11 -22.32
N LEU A 30 -3.35 -0.10 -21.49
CA LEU A 30 -4.33 0.94 -21.78
C LEU A 30 -4.14 1.58 -23.17
N THR A 31 -2.89 1.81 -23.58
CA THR A 31 -2.60 2.47 -24.87
C THR A 31 -3.13 1.67 -26.07
N LEU A 32 -3.17 0.35 -25.98
CA LEU A 32 -3.70 -0.53 -27.03
C LEU A 32 -5.23 -0.44 -27.14
N HIS A 33 -5.89 -0.07 -26.05
CA HIS A 33 -7.36 -0.01 -25.95
C HIS A 33 -7.93 1.41 -26.02
N LEU A 34 -7.09 2.43 -26.20
CA LEU A 34 -7.56 3.82 -26.34
C LEU A 34 -8.53 4.04 -27.50
N PRO A 35 -8.41 3.32 -28.67
CA PRO A 35 -9.38 3.44 -29.76
C PRO A 35 -10.70 2.71 -29.50
N ASP A 36 -10.74 1.81 -28.51
CA ASP A 36 -11.93 1.00 -28.24
C ASP A 36 -13.05 1.84 -27.64
N PRO A 37 -14.32 1.62 -28.01
CA PRO A 37 -15.42 2.31 -27.38
C PRO A 37 -15.59 1.86 -25.94
N MET A 38 -15.81 2.81 -25.03
CA MET A 38 -16.17 2.50 -23.66
C MET A 38 -17.59 1.97 -23.56
N THR A 39 -17.78 0.90 -22.79
CA THR A 39 -19.13 0.45 -22.40
C THR A 39 -19.75 1.41 -21.39
N ASP A 40 -21.08 1.47 -21.31
CA ASP A 40 -21.79 2.30 -20.33
C ASP A 40 -21.36 1.96 -18.89
N ALA A 41 -21.15 0.68 -18.59
CA ALA A 41 -20.68 0.24 -17.28
C ALA A 41 -19.26 0.74 -16.97
N ALA A 42 -18.37 0.76 -17.97
CA ALA A 42 -17.01 1.31 -17.80
C ALA A 42 -17.07 2.84 -17.61
N LEU A 43 -17.94 3.53 -18.32
CA LEU A 43 -18.13 4.98 -18.18
C LEU A 43 -18.62 5.33 -16.75
N VAL A 44 -19.60 4.60 -16.24
CA VAL A 44 -20.11 4.81 -14.86
C VAL A 44 -18.99 4.60 -13.84
N ARG A 45 -18.19 3.51 -13.97
CA ARG A 45 -17.03 3.28 -13.06
C ARG A 45 -15.98 4.39 -13.17
N PHE A 46 -15.70 4.85 -14.38
CA PHE A 46 -14.74 5.93 -14.60
C PHE A 46 -15.16 7.24 -13.96
N GLU A 47 -16.42 7.65 -14.15
CA GLU A 47 -16.96 8.86 -13.54
C GLU A 47 -16.98 8.79 -12.01
N ALA A 48 -17.31 7.64 -11.44
CA ALA A 48 -17.23 7.42 -9.99
C ALA A 48 -15.79 7.55 -9.49
N ALA A 49 -14.82 6.92 -10.18
CA ALA A 49 -13.41 6.99 -9.83
C ALA A 49 -12.83 8.41 -9.95
N VAL A 50 -13.19 9.16 -11.01
CA VAL A 50 -12.82 10.57 -11.16
C VAL A 50 -13.42 11.42 -10.05
N THR A 51 -14.69 11.19 -9.69
CA THR A 51 -15.35 11.92 -8.60
C THR A 51 -14.66 11.68 -7.26
N ALA A 52 -14.31 10.43 -6.94
CA ALA A 52 -13.54 10.10 -5.74
C ALA A 52 -12.18 10.81 -5.74
N ARG A 53 -11.48 10.82 -6.88
CA ARG A 53 -10.18 11.51 -7.01
C ARG A 53 -10.28 13.04 -6.88
N LEU A 54 -11.38 13.64 -7.31
CA LEU A 54 -11.65 15.07 -7.09
C LEU A 54 -11.84 15.41 -5.61
N LEU A 55 -12.24 14.44 -4.79
CA LEU A 55 -12.29 14.54 -3.33
C LEU A 55 -10.95 14.20 -2.67
N HIS A 56 -9.86 14.20 -3.42
CA HIS A 56 -8.50 13.87 -3.01
C HIS A 56 -8.26 12.42 -2.60
N GLN A 57 -9.21 11.48 -2.85
CA GLN A 57 -8.94 10.08 -2.55
C GLN A 57 -7.73 9.56 -3.36
N PRO A 58 -6.75 8.91 -2.72
CA PRO A 58 -5.59 8.35 -3.40
C PRO A 58 -5.98 7.33 -4.48
N VAL A 59 -5.31 7.37 -5.63
CA VAL A 59 -5.59 6.46 -6.74
C VAL A 59 -5.48 5.00 -6.32
N ALA A 60 -4.50 4.66 -5.48
CA ALA A 60 -4.32 3.30 -4.97
C ALA A 60 -5.54 2.81 -4.17
N GLN A 61 -6.15 3.68 -3.35
CA GLN A 61 -7.37 3.33 -2.61
C GLN A 61 -8.60 3.24 -3.52
N ILE A 62 -8.71 4.09 -4.55
CA ILE A 62 -9.81 4.02 -5.54
C ILE A 62 -9.72 2.72 -6.33
N ILE A 63 -8.52 2.32 -6.76
CA ILE A 63 -8.26 1.08 -7.50
C ILE A 63 -8.28 -0.14 -6.55
N GLY A 64 -8.06 0.07 -5.25
CA GLY A 64 -7.95 -0.98 -4.23
C GLY A 64 -6.63 -1.71 -4.23
N GLN A 65 -5.61 -1.21 -4.95
CA GLN A 65 -4.32 -1.87 -5.02
C GLN A 65 -3.17 -0.90 -5.36
N ARG A 66 -1.96 -1.28 -4.91
CA ARG A 66 -0.69 -0.60 -5.18
C ARG A 66 0.37 -1.58 -5.65
N LEU A 67 1.10 -1.22 -6.69
CA LEU A 67 2.31 -1.95 -7.08
C LEU A 67 3.46 -1.56 -6.14
N PHE A 68 4.11 -2.55 -5.56
CA PHE A 68 5.28 -2.41 -4.70
C PHE A 68 6.18 -3.64 -4.87
N TRP A 69 7.47 -3.45 -5.06
CA TRP A 69 8.45 -4.50 -5.27
C TRP A 69 8.03 -5.52 -6.35
N GLY A 70 7.49 -5.02 -7.46
CA GLY A 70 7.00 -5.85 -8.59
C GLY A 70 5.72 -6.65 -8.30
N ARG A 71 5.05 -6.44 -7.16
CA ARG A 71 3.85 -7.18 -6.71
C ARG A 71 2.69 -6.23 -6.46
N SER A 72 1.47 -6.72 -6.67
CA SER A 72 0.26 -5.95 -6.39
C SER A 72 -0.23 -6.24 -4.99
N PHE A 73 -0.26 -5.20 -4.15
CA PHE A 73 -0.78 -5.24 -2.78
C PHE A 73 -2.16 -4.59 -2.73
N GLN A 74 -3.10 -5.24 -2.06
CA GLN A 74 -4.35 -4.62 -1.67
C GLN A 74 -4.05 -3.48 -0.69
N VAL A 75 -4.69 -2.34 -0.90
CA VAL A 75 -4.66 -1.19 0.00
C VAL A 75 -6.06 -0.70 0.27
N THR A 76 -6.29 -0.22 1.48
CA THR A 76 -7.54 0.37 1.95
C THR A 76 -7.22 1.66 2.70
N ARG A 77 -8.23 2.35 3.17
CA ARG A 77 -8.03 3.51 4.04
C ARG A 77 -7.44 3.16 5.42
N ASP A 78 -7.33 1.87 5.74
CA ASP A 78 -6.78 1.39 7.03
C ASP A 78 -5.27 1.19 6.97
N THR A 79 -4.65 1.33 5.80
CA THR A 79 -3.21 1.14 5.60
C THR A 79 -2.59 2.33 4.90
N LEU A 80 -1.33 2.63 5.27
CA LEU A 80 -0.51 3.54 4.48
C LEU A 80 -0.33 2.98 3.06
N ASP A 81 -0.44 3.85 2.05
CA ASP A 81 -0.13 3.46 0.67
C ASP A 81 1.38 3.15 0.54
N PRO A 82 1.78 1.94 0.12
CA PRO A 82 3.18 1.58 -0.03
C PRO A 82 3.96 2.60 -0.87
N ARG A 83 5.04 3.15 -0.30
CA ARG A 83 5.86 4.19 -0.94
C ARG A 83 7.01 3.56 -1.73
N PRO A 84 7.34 4.04 -2.94
CA PRO A 84 8.47 3.53 -3.72
C PRO A 84 9.80 3.59 -2.96
N GLU A 85 10.00 4.63 -2.14
CA GLU A 85 11.21 4.81 -1.33
C GLU A 85 11.41 3.67 -0.32
N THR A 86 10.32 3.04 0.12
CA THR A 86 10.36 1.90 1.05
C THR A 86 10.92 0.63 0.38
N GLU A 87 10.98 0.56 -0.95
CA GLU A 87 11.61 -0.56 -1.66
C GLU A 87 13.09 -0.68 -1.35
N ILE A 88 13.77 0.42 -1.01
CA ILE A 88 15.18 0.44 -0.57
C ILE A 88 15.35 -0.40 0.70
N LEU A 89 14.37 -0.40 1.61
CA LEU A 89 14.42 -1.22 2.83
C LEU A 89 14.34 -2.72 2.49
N VAL A 90 13.50 -3.10 1.53
CA VAL A 90 13.40 -4.49 1.05
C VAL A 90 14.73 -4.91 0.39
N GLU A 91 15.28 -4.06 -0.49
CA GLU A 91 16.57 -4.31 -1.13
C GLU A 91 17.69 -4.52 -0.10
N ALA A 92 17.80 -3.64 0.89
CA ALA A 92 18.81 -3.73 1.95
C ALA A 92 18.62 -5.00 2.80
N ALA A 93 17.39 -5.36 3.14
CA ALA A 93 17.06 -6.54 3.91
C ALA A 93 17.47 -7.85 3.21
N LEU A 94 17.36 -7.90 1.89
CA LEU A 94 17.70 -9.06 1.07
C LEU A 94 19.20 -9.27 0.85
N GLN A 95 20.07 -8.31 1.27
CA GLN A 95 21.53 -8.44 1.14
C GLN A 95 22.12 -9.56 2.01
N ARG A 96 21.37 -10.04 3.00
CA ARG A 96 21.82 -11.12 3.90
C ARG A 96 20.71 -12.16 4.05
N PRO A 97 21.05 -13.46 4.11
CA PRO A 97 20.07 -14.49 4.39
C PRO A 97 19.55 -14.36 5.82
N PHE A 98 18.27 -14.64 6.01
CA PHE A 98 17.60 -14.74 7.29
C PHE A 98 16.60 -15.90 7.25
N ALA A 99 16.35 -16.51 8.40
CA ALA A 99 15.33 -17.54 8.55
C ALA A 99 14.05 -16.99 9.22
N ARG A 100 14.21 -15.99 10.08
CA ARG A 100 13.07 -15.36 10.80
C ARG A 100 13.15 -13.85 10.73
N VAL A 101 12.09 -13.22 10.23
CA VAL A 101 11.97 -11.76 10.12
C VAL A 101 10.78 -11.24 10.92
N LEU A 102 10.96 -10.09 11.56
CA LEU A 102 9.91 -9.29 12.18
C LEU A 102 9.78 -7.98 11.40
N ASP A 103 8.55 -7.62 11.01
CA ASP A 103 8.19 -6.34 10.43
C ASP A 103 7.27 -5.59 11.39
N MET A 104 7.77 -4.49 11.97
CA MET A 104 7.03 -3.68 12.95
C MET A 104 6.37 -2.49 12.28
N GLY A 105 5.07 -2.30 12.53
CA GLY A 105 4.23 -1.38 11.78
C GLY A 105 4.00 -1.89 10.36
N THR A 106 3.60 -3.17 10.23
CA THR A 106 3.58 -3.87 8.94
C THR A 106 2.58 -3.30 7.93
N GLY A 107 1.55 -2.59 8.41
CA GLY A 107 0.53 -1.96 7.57
C GLY A 107 -0.14 -2.96 6.61
N SER A 108 0.01 -2.73 5.31
CA SER A 108 -0.47 -3.64 4.25
C SER A 108 0.31 -4.96 4.13
N GLY A 109 1.39 -5.11 4.89
CA GLY A 109 2.32 -6.24 4.80
C GLY A 109 3.32 -6.12 3.65
N CYS A 110 3.42 -5.01 2.97
CA CYS A 110 4.18 -4.89 1.72
C CYS A 110 5.68 -5.21 1.89
N ILE A 111 6.31 -4.83 3.00
CA ILE A 111 7.71 -5.14 3.29
C ILE A 111 7.85 -6.62 3.60
N LEU A 112 7.18 -7.09 4.66
CA LEU A 112 7.24 -8.47 5.11
C LEU A 112 6.99 -9.47 3.99
N LEU A 113 5.88 -9.29 3.27
CA LEU A 113 5.44 -10.25 2.27
C LEU A 113 6.34 -10.26 1.04
N SER A 114 6.92 -9.10 0.67
CA SER A 114 7.95 -9.04 -0.37
C SER A 114 9.18 -9.85 0.02
N LEU A 115 9.65 -9.70 1.28
CA LEU A 115 10.76 -10.47 1.81
C LEU A 115 10.47 -11.98 1.80
N LEU A 116 9.27 -12.39 2.23
CA LEU A 116 8.90 -13.80 2.28
C LEU A 116 8.73 -14.45 0.90
N VAL A 117 8.33 -13.68 -0.11
CA VAL A 117 8.28 -14.19 -1.50
C VAL A 117 9.68 -14.43 -2.03
N ASP A 118 10.63 -13.50 -1.78
CA ASP A 118 12.00 -13.59 -2.28
C ASP A 118 12.88 -14.54 -1.46
N MET A 119 12.47 -14.83 -0.20
CA MET A 119 13.15 -15.77 0.71
C MET A 119 12.22 -16.95 1.03
N PRO A 120 12.10 -17.96 0.16
CA PRO A 120 11.06 -18.97 0.24
C PRO A 120 11.14 -19.90 1.48
N MET A 121 12.30 -19.94 2.16
CA MET A 121 12.47 -20.74 3.38
C MET A 121 12.27 -19.89 4.66
N ALA A 122 12.14 -18.56 4.55
CA ALA A 122 11.98 -17.71 5.72
C ALA A 122 10.55 -17.73 6.26
N LEU A 123 10.43 -17.56 7.57
CA LEU A 123 9.19 -17.30 8.31
C LEU A 123 9.18 -15.85 8.77
N GLY A 124 8.01 -15.23 8.83
CA GLY A 124 7.90 -13.84 9.24
C GLY A 124 6.72 -13.55 10.14
N ILE A 125 6.90 -12.56 10.99
CA ILE A 125 5.83 -11.96 11.80
C ILE A 125 5.69 -10.50 11.38
N GLY A 126 4.48 -10.09 11.03
CA GLY A 126 4.08 -8.68 10.91
C GLY A 126 3.35 -8.25 12.16
N SER A 127 3.77 -7.16 12.77
CA SER A 127 3.06 -6.57 13.89
C SER A 127 2.54 -5.18 13.54
N ASP A 128 1.38 -4.84 14.07
CA ASP A 128 0.77 -3.52 13.93
C ASP A 128 -0.16 -3.27 15.13
N VAL A 129 -0.40 -2.01 15.47
CA VAL A 129 -1.40 -1.65 16.48
C VAL A 129 -2.82 -1.74 15.91
N SER A 130 -2.97 -1.63 14.60
CA SER A 130 -4.25 -1.66 13.87
C SER A 130 -4.61 -3.08 13.44
N GLU A 131 -5.63 -3.66 14.06
CA GLU A 131 -6.19 -4.94 13.62
C GLU A 131 -6.75 -4.88 12.19
N ALA A 132 -7.25 -3.72 11.77
CA ALA A 132 -7.72 -3.51 10.40
C ALA A 132 -6.57 -3.59 9.39
N ALA A 133 -5.41 -2.99 9.70
CA ALA A 133 -4.21 -3.11 8.88
C ALA A 133 -3.73 -4.57 8.80
N LEU A 134 -3.71 -5.29 9.93
CA LEU A 134 -3.35 -6.71 9.96
C LEU A 134 -4.28 -7.58 9.10
N ALA A 135 -5.58 -7.26 9.06
CA ALA A 135 -6.53 -7.96 8.19
C ALA A 135 -6.18 -7.75 6.70
N VAL A 136 -5.78 -6.54 6.32
CA VAL A 136 -5.29 -6.25 4.95
C VAL A 136 -4.01 -7.03 4.66
N ALA A 137 -3.05 -7.04 5.60
CA ALA A 137 -1.81 -7.80 5.45
C ALA A 137 -2.06 -9.30 5.29
N ALA A 138 -2.97 -9.88 6.09
CA ALA A 138 -3.37 -11.28 5.97
C ALA A 138 -4.02 -11.60 4.61
N SER A 139 -4.87 -10.71 4.10
CA SER A 139 -5.44 -10.82 2.74
C SER A 139 -4.34 -10.81 1.67
N ASN A 140 -3.37 -9.90 1.80
CA ASN A 140 -2.23 -9.84 0.88
C ASN A 140 -1.35 -11.10 0.96
N ALA A 141 -1.12 -11.65 2.15
CA ALA A 141 -0.38 -12.89 2.33
C ALA A 141 -1.04 -14.07 1.59
N ALA A 142 -2.37 -14.17 1.67
CA ALA A 142 -3.13 -15.19 0.94
C ALA A 142 -3.04 -14.98 -0.59
N ARG A 143 -3.16 -13.74 -1.07
CA ARG A 143 -3.04 -13.39 -2.50
C ARG A 143 -1.67 -13.72 -3.07
N LEU A 144 -0.60 -13.55 -2.28
CA LEU A 144 0.78 -13.83 -2.67
C LEU A 144 1.20 -15.29 -2.40
N GLY A 145 0.33 -16.11 -1.80
CA GLY A 145 0.60 -17.51 -1.53
C GLY A 145 1.62 -17.78 -0.41
N VAL A 146 1.82 -16.79 0.50
CA VAL A 146 2.79 -16.89 1.60
C VAL A 146 2.13 -16.98 2.98
N GLN A 147 0.82 -17.12 3.06
CA GLN A 147 0.05 -17.13 4.32
C GLN A 147 0.50 -18.22 5.31
N ALA A 148 1.05 -19.33 4.83
CA ALA A 148 1.56 -20.40 5.71
C ALA A 148 2.88 -20.02 6.42
N ARG A 149 3.54 -18.95 5.98
CA ARG A 149 4.84 -18.48 6.47
C ARG A 149 4.80 -17.08 7.09
N ALA A 150 3.65 -16.41 7.02
CA ALA A 150 3.42 -15.08 7.54
C ALA A 150 2.45 -15.15 8.73
N GLY A 151 2.89 -14.78 9.92
CA GLY A 151 2.04 -14.55 11.10
C GLY A 151 1.76 -13.07 11.28
N PHE A 152 0.61 -12.73 11.89
CA PHE A 152 0.24 -11.35 12.18
C PHE A 152 -0.18 -11.21 13.63
N VAL A 153 0.33 -10.17 14.33
CA VAL A 153 0.14 -9.96 15.76
C VAL A 153 -0.22 -8.50 16.02
N ALA A 154 -1.36 -8.25 16.67
CA ALA A 154 -1.70 -6.93 17.17
C ALA A 154 -0.79 -6.60 18.36
N SER A 155 0.10 -5.62 18.20
CA SER A 155 1.11 -5.26 19.20
C SER A 155 1.48 -3.79 19.09
N ASP A 156 1.60 -3.16 20.25
CA ASP A 156 2.29 -1.88 20.37
C ASP A 156 3.79 -2.18 20.53
N TRP A 157 4.56 -1.91 19.47
CA TRP A 157 5.98 -2.27 19.36
C TRP A 157 6.23 -3.73 19.78
N PHE A 158 7.06 -3.95 20.79
CA PHE A 158 7.45 -5.27 21.28
C PHE A 158 6.51 -5.84 22.35
N ALA A 159 5.43 -5.15 22.74
CA ALA A 159 4.63 -5.51 23.91
C ALA A 159 4.05 -6.95 23.86
N ARG A 160 3.81 -7.48 22.66
CA ARG A 160 3.25 -8.83 22.44
C ARG A 160 4.08 -9.65 21.46
N ILE A 161 5.36 -9.30 21.29
CA ILE A 161 6.28 -9.99 20.38
C ILE A 161 7.22 -10.86 21.21
N ASP A 162 7.14 -12.17 20.98
CA ASP A 162 7.99 -13.15 21.61
C ASP A 162 8.96 -13.80 20.61
N GLY A 163 10.08 -14.27 21.13
CA GLY A 163 11.05 -15.04 20.38
C GLY A 163 12.26 -14.21 19.89
N ARG A 164 13.00 -14.80 18.95
CA ARG A 164 14.19 -14.19 18.35
C ARG A 164 14.03 -14.13 16.85
N PHE A 165 14.56 -13.09 16.24
CA PHE A 165 14.55 -12.83 14.82
C PHE A 165 15.97 -12.58 14.32
N ASP A 166 16.26 -13.05 13.12
CA ASP A 166 17.53 -12.80 12.44
C ASP A 166 17.56 -11.40 11.82
N LEU A 167 16.35 -10.90 11.48
CA LEU A 167 16.13 -9.59 10.87
C LEU A 167 14.90 -8.92 11.51
N ILE A 168 15.04 -7.64 11.83
CA ILE A 168 13.93 -6.77 12.24
C ILE A 168 13.92 -5.61 11.25
N VAL A 169 12.76 -5.36 10.64
CA VAL A 169 12.52 -4.23 9.75
C VAL A 169 11.37 -3.40 10.28
N SER A 170 11.38 -2.12 9.98
CA SER A 170 10.27 -1.22 10.31
C SER A 170 10.31 0.01 9.41
N ASN A 171 9.14 0.45 8.97
CA ASN A 171 8.93 1.78 8.42
C ASN A 171 7.93 2.51 9.34
N PRO A 172 8.38 3.00 10.51
CA PRO A 172 7.51 3.54 11.54
C PRO A 172 6.96 4.91 11.15
N PRO A 173 5.88 5.39 11.79
CA PRO A 173 5.47 6.78 11.67
C PRO A 173 6.58 7.70 12.19
N TYR A 174 6.98 8.71 11.36
CA TYR A 174 8.10 9.61 11.67
C TYR A 174 7.77 11.09 11.42
N ILE A 175 6.55 11.39 10.97
CA ILE A 175 6.15 12.76 10.65
C ILE A 175 5.82 13.48 11.95
N SER A 176 6.47 14.60 12.21
CA SER A 176 6.17 15.42 13.40
C SER A 176 4.80 16.08 13.29
N ALA A 177 4.23 16.48 14.44
CA ALA A 177 2.96 17.19 14.47
C ALA A 177 2.98 18.51 13.65
N GLU A 178 4.13 19.18 13.61
CA GLU A 178 4.33 20.41 12.83
C GLU A 178 4.31 20.11 11.32
N GLU A 179 4.99 19.06 10.89
CA GLU A 179 5.07 18.64 9.48
C GLU A 179 3.73 18.11 8.96
N MET A 180 2.89 17.54 9.83
CA MET A 180 1.55 17.06 9.48
C MET A 180 0.73 18.17 8.81
N ALA A 181 0.82 19.43 9.28
CA ALA A 181 0.07 20.55 8.71
C ALA A 181 0.47 20.88 7.25
N GLY A 182 1.66 20.46 6.82
CA GLY A 182 2.19 20.66 5.46
C GLY A 182 1.86 19.53 4.48
N LEU A 183 1.25 18.45 4.93
CA LEU A 183 0.95 17.30 4.07
C LEU A 183 -0.19 17.62 3.08
N SER A 184 -0.18 16.91 1.96
CA SER A 184 -1.25 17.02 0.97
C SER A 184 -2.57 16.47 1.53
N ARG A 185 -3.68 16.98 1.00
CA ARG A 185 -5.02 16.51 1.35
C ARG A 185 -5.25 15.03 1.08
N ASP A 186 -4.58 14.48 0.07
CA ASP A 186 -4.60 13.06 -0.24
C ASP A 186 -4.15 12.21 0.96
N VAL A 187 -3.13 12.69 1.68
CA VAL A 187 -2.58 12.01 2.86
C VAL A 187 -3.43 12.32 4.10
N LEU A 188 -3.69 13.59 4.38
CA LEU A 188 -4.40 14.02 5.60
C LEU A 188 -5.83 13.48 5.70
N ASP A 189 -6.56 13.49 4.58
CA ASP A 189 -7.99 13.15 4.60
C ASP A 189 -8.23 11.63 4.44
N TRP A 190 -7.24 10.88 3.95
CA TRP A 190 -7.45 9.51 3.46
C TRP A 190 -6.52 8.44 4.02
N GLU A 191 -5.36 8.80 4.55
CA GLU A 191 -4.45 7.82 5.14
C GLU A 191 -4.56 7.80 6.68
N PRO A 192 -4.32 6.65 7.33
CA PRO A 192 -4.47 6.56 8.79
C PRO A 192 -3.40 7.41 9.49
N HIS A 193 -3.83 8.35 10.30
CA HIS A 193 -2.93 9.28 11.00
C HIS A 193 -1.90 8.56 11.88
N GLY A 194 -2.28 7.45 12.53
CA GLY A 194 -1.36 6.65 13.33
C GLY A 194 -0.24 5.98 12.53
N ALA A 195 -0.35 5.89 11.20
CA ALA A 195 0.73 5.43 10.33
C ALA A 195 1.65 6.57 9.85
N LEU A 196 1.28 7.83 10.11
CA LEU A 196 2.02 9.02 9.69
C LEU A 196 2.83 9.61 10.84
N THR A 197 2.18 9.79 11.99
CA THR A 197 2.79 10.42 13.17
C THR A 197 2.67 9.53 14.40
N PRO A 198 3.73 9.48 15.25
CA PRO A 198 3.69 8.69 16.48
C PRO A 198 2.77 9.27 17.56
N GLY A 199 2.14 10.40 17.32
CA GLY A 199 1.40 11.16 18.31
C GLY A 199 2.37 11.93 19.22
N GLY A 200 2.46 13.23 19.06
CA GLY A 200 3.23 14.12 19.96
C GLY A 200 2.37 14.62 21.10
#